data_c31a6f7631dfb5b3db19730a7516f69f
#
_entry.id   c31a6f7631dfb5b3db19730a7516f69f
#
_cell.length_a   1.000
_cell.length_b   1.000
_cell.length_c   1.000
_cell.angle_alpha   90.00
_cell.angle_beta   90.00
_cell.angle_gamma   90.00
#
_symmetry.space_group_name_H-M   'P 1'
#
loop_
_entity.id
_entity.type
_entity.pdbx_description
1 polymer ?
#
loop_
_entity_poly.entity_id
_entity_poly.type
_entity_poly.pdbx_seq_one_letter_code
_entity_poly.pdbx_strand_id
1 'polypeptide(L)'
;MLNNIVGLLDAGILAPTLSIDYLVIAGAGGGGHQQGGGGGAGGYRCSVSGESSGGGASAESSLTLLPNTSYALTVGGGGAGATTTGGTGASGNNSVFSSITSDAGGGGGSSSPGSAGVTGGSGGGGSGTGNNQINVGGSGTTNQGFAGGTSDGTVIGFGTGAGGGGAGGAAPTVIQFTTGGNGGVGVSSSITGSSVGRGGGGGGGGNGGVGTVTDGGGAGSPNSTIASNGTANTGGGGGGGGQVSDGGNGGSGVVILKYPDLFTATFSGGVTQSTSTGGGFKVSTITAAGVSDTVSWA
;
A
#
# COMPACT_ATOMS: atom_id res chain seq x y z
N MET A 1 16.13 -2.89 69.67
CA MET A 1 15.82 -3.95 68.70
C MET A 1 15.02 -3.28 67.57
N LEU A 2 15.74 -2.75 66.64
CA LEU A 2 15.17 -2.13 65.44
C LEU A 2 16.04 -2.56 64.26
N ASN A 3 15.88 -3.83 63.82
CA ASN A 3 16.49 -4.30 62.60
C ASN A 3 15.55 -5.38 62.03
N ASN A 4 14.96 -5.05 60.92
CA ASN A 4 14.44 -5.95 59.89
C ASN A 4 13.13 -5.43 59.28
N ILE A 5 13.13 -4.19 58.78
CA ILE A 5 12.14 -3.75 57.78
C ILE A 5 12.90 -3.11 56.60
N VAL A 6 13.85 -3.85 56.06
CA VAL A 6 14.56 -3.47 54.80
C VAL A 6 14.56 -4.68 53.85
N GLY A 7 13.47 -5.39 53.80
CA GLY A 7 13.41 -6.60 52.97
C GLY A 7 12.12 -6.81 52.19
N LEU A 8 11.26 -5.81 52.03
CA LEU A 8 9.97 -5.98 51.32
C LEU A 8 9.60 -4.84 50.40
N LEU A 9 10.56 -4.18 49.78
CA LEU A 9 10.31 -3.18 48.77
C LEU A 9 10.92 -3.52 47.42
N ASP A 10 11.14 -4.81 47.18
CA ASP A 10 11.51 -5.29 45.83
C ASP A 10 10.48 -6.31 45.32
N ALA A 11 9.20 -6.09 45.61
CA ALA A 11 8.15 -6.59 44.76
C ALA A 11 8.26 -5.73 43.50
N GLY A 12 9.06 -6.17 42.51
CA GLY A 12 9.26 -5.49 41.25
C GLY A 12 7.91 -5.11 40.67
N ILE A 13 7.57 -3.82 40.76
CA ILE A 13 6.55 -3.25 39.93
C ILE A 13 7.13 -3.44 38.54
N LEU A 14 6.71 -4.51 37.83
CA LEU A 14 7.05 -4.69 36.45
C LEU A 14 6.73 -3.38 35.74
N ALA A 15 7.77 -2.73 35.23
CA ALA A 15 7.57 -1.52 34.44
C ALA A 15 6.51 -1.83 33.37
N PRO A 16 5.53 -0.93 33.15
CA PRO A 16 4.47 -1.19 32.19
C PRO A 16 5.10 -1.46 30.83
N THR A 17 4.68 -2.57 30.22
CA THR A 17 5.18 -2.99 28.91
C THR A 17 4.59 -2.13 27.82
N LEU A 18 5.43 -1.47 27.03
CA LEU A 18 5.02 -0.75 25.84
C LEU A 18 4.79 -1.73 24.70
N SER A 19 3.57 -2.20 24.54
CA SER A 19 3.14 -3.04 23.42
C SER A 19 2.46 -2.15 22.37
N ILE A 20 2.88 -2.28 21.11
CA ILE A 20 2.36 -1.49 19.97
C ILE A 20 1.68 -2.42 18.99
N ASP A 21 0.38 -2.24 18.76
CA ASP A 21 -0.27 -2.73 17.55
C ASP A 21 -0.01 -1.73 16.41
N TYR A 22 0.22 -2.25 15.21
CA TYR A 22 0.55 -1.42 14.07
C TYR A 22 -0.20 -1.81 12.81
N LEU A 23 -0.35 -0.84 11.94
CA LEU A 23 -0.66 -1.00 10.52
C LEU A 23 0.34 -0.16 9.74
N VAL A 24 1.18 -0.81 8.94
CA VAL A 24 2.18 -0.16 8.09
C VAL A 24 1.86 -0.46 6.64
N ILE A 25 1.51 0.58 5.89
CA ILE A 25 1.19 0.48 4.46
C ILE A 25 2.18 1.36 3.68
N ALA A 26 2.82 0.78 2.67
CA ALA A 26 3.77 1.49 1.81
C ALA A 26 3.06 2.35 0.76
N GLY A 27 3.82 3.22 0.09
CA GLY A 27 3.36 3.93 -1.10
C GLY A 27 3.12 2.96 -2.27
N ALA A 28 2.06 3.21 -3.02
CA ALA A 28 1.66 2.39 -4.17
C ALA A 28 2.38 2.78 -5.46
N GLY A 29 2.35 1.92 -6.46
CA GLY A 29 2.85 2.21 -7.80
C GLY A 29 1.92 3.11 -8.60
N GLY A 30 2.48 3.90 -9.53
CA GLY A 30 1.72 4.64 -10.55
C GLY A 30 1.27 3.74 -11.69
N GLY A 31 0.26 4.18 -12.44
CA GLY A 31 -0.23 3.50 -13.64
C GLY A 31 0.68 3.74 -14.85
N GLY A 32 0.66 2.81 -15.82
CA GLY A 32 1.37 2.93 -17.10
C GLY A 32 0.65 3.86 -18.07
N HIS A 33 1.40 4.37 -19.07
CA HIS A 33 0.88 5.18 -20.17
C HIS A 33 0.32 4.29 -21.29
N GLN A 34 -0.64 4.77 -22.06
CA GLN A 34 -1.24 4.11 -23.25
C GLN A 34 -1.66 2.65 -23.01
N GLN A 35 -2.96 2.38 -22.93
CA GLN A 35 -3.45 1.04 -22.61
C GLN A 35 -2.66 0.43 -21.43
N GLY A 36 -2.26 1.33 -20.53
CA GLY A 36 -1.36 1.03 -19.44
C GLY A 36 -1.99 0.13 -18.40
N GLY A 37 -1.18 -0.71 -17.77
CA GLY A 37 -1.57 -1.44 -16.58
C GLY A 37 -1.78 -0.49 -15.38
N GLY A 38 -2.67 -0.86 -14.46
CA GLY A 38 -2.81 -0.16 -13.19
C GLY A 38 -1.61 -0.40 -12.27
N GLY A 39 -1.28 0.58 -11.42
CA GLY A 39 -0.26 0.42 -10.38
C GLY A 39 -0.68 -0.58 -9.29
N GLY A 40 0.26 -1.34 -8.75
CA GLY A 40 0.05 -2.22 -7.61
C GLY A 40 -0.06 -1.45 -6.29
N ALA A 41 -0.84 -1.95 -5.35
CA ALA A 41 -0.92 -1.39 -4.01
C ALA A 41 0.43 -1.48 -3.27
N GLY A 42 0.66 -0.57 -2.32
CA GLY A 42 1.75 -0.71 -1.36
C GLY A 42 1.59 -1.97 -0.50
N GLY A 43 2.69 -2.54 -0.03
CA GLY A 43 2.69 -3.64 0.92
C GLY A 43 1.89 -3.28 2.16
N TYR A 44 1.20 -4.26 2.74
CA TYR A 44 0.29 -4.07 3.87
C TYR A 44 0.68 -5.01 5.01
N ARG A 45 1.13 -4.47 6.14
CA ARG A 45 1.55 -5.23 7.33
C ARG A 45 0.75 -4.81 8.54
N CYS A 46 0.06 -5.75 9.17
CA CYS A 46 -0.88 -5.51 10.27
C CYS A 46 -0.63 -6.47 11.43
N SER A 47 -0.62 -5.94 12.66
CA SER A 47 -0.50 -6.75 13.89
C SER A 47 -1.79 -6.85 14.70
N VAL A 48 -2.88 -6.24 14.24
CA VAL A 48 -4.15 -6.26 14.99
C VAL A 48 -4.72 -7.68 15.05
N SER A 49 -4.87 -8.20 16.23
CA SER A 49 -5.34 -9.57 16.46
C SER A 49 -6.69 -9.85 15.77
N GLY A 50 -6.78 -10.95 15.05
CA GLY A 50 -7.97 -11.35 14.30
C GLY A 50 -8.13 -10.68 12.94
N GLU A 51 -7.22 -9.78 12.55
CA GLU A 51 -7.17 -9.19 11.22
C GLU A 51 -6.16 -9.93 10.31
N SER A 52 -5.89 -9.38 9.13
CA SER A 52 -4.95 -9.96 8.17
C SER A 52 -3.90 -8.95 7.75
N SER A 53 -2.69 -9.43 7.46
CA SER A 53 -1.72 -8.73 6.62
C SER A 53 -2.04 -8.97 5.14
N GLY A 54 -1.35 -8.27 4.27
CA GLY A 54 -1.49 -8.46 2.83
C GLY A 54 -0.98 -9.83 2.36
N GLY A 55 -1.24 -10.16 1.09
CA GLY A 55 -0.79 -11.43 0.52
C GLY A 55 -1.47 -12.66 1.11
N GLY A 56 -2.60 -12.49 1.80
CA GLY A 56 -3.35 -13.57 2.46
C GLY A 56 -2.76 -14.04 3.80
N ALA A 57 -1.79 -13.30 4.36
CA ALA A 57 -1.19 -13.64 5.63
C ALA A 57 -2.09 -13.24 6.82
N SER A 58 -1.97 -13.97 7.92
CA SER A 58 -2.57 -13.59 9.21
C SER A 58 -1.90 -12.34 9.78
N ALA A 59 -2.54 -11.73 10.79
CA ALA A 59 -1.93 -10.66 11.56
C ALA A 59 -0.56 -11.07 12.12
N GLU A 60 0.37 -10.13 12.10
CA GLU A 60 1.68 -10.29 12.70
C GLU A 60 1.62 -10.08 14.23
N SER A 61 2.72 -10.33 14.93
CA SER A 61 2.78 -10.05 16.36
C SER A 61 2.96 -8.56 16.62
N SER A 62 2.30 -8.03 17.65
CA SER A 62 2.56 -6.69 18.18
C SER A 62 4.02 -6.51 18.56
N LEU A 63 4.57 -5.31 18.46
CA LEU A 63 5.92 -5.02 18.90
C LEU A 63 5.97 -4.64 20.37
N THR A 64 6.87 -5.28 21.12
CA THR A 64 7.23 -4.85 22.47
C THR A 64 8.45 -3.95 22.39
N LEU A 65 8.28 -2.68 22.75
CA LEU A 65 9.30 -1.66 22.64
C LEU A 65 9.74 -1.14 24.01
N LEU A 66 10.92 -0.53 24.04
CA LEU A 66 11.45 0.10 25.26
C LEU A 66 11.06 1.58 25.27
N PRO A 67 10.48 2.10 26.36
CA PRO A 67 10.30 3.54 26.55
C PRO A 67 11.63 4.29 26.45
N ASN A 68 11.56 5.58 26.12
CA ASN A 68 12.71 6.48 25.97
C ASN A 68 13.74 6.05 24.91
N THR A 69 13.32 5.20 23.96
CA THR A 69 14.13 4.77 22.81
C THR A 69 13.51 5.31 21.53
N SER A 70 14.33 5.84 20.61
CA SER A 70 13.87 6.33 19.31
C SER A 70 13.81 5.20 18.29
N TYR A 71 12.69 5.10 17.58
CA TYR A 71 12.44 4.10 16.54
C TYR A 71 12.23 4.76 15.20
N ALA A 72 12.79 4.20 14.15
CA ALA A 72 12.65 4.71 12.79
C ALA A 72 11.16 4.76 12.37
N LEU A 73 10.80 5.82 11.66
CA LEU A 73 9.45 6.06 11.17
C LEU A 73 9.51 6.70 9.79
N THR A 74 8.98 6.02 8.76
CA THR A 74 8.92 6.53 7.40
C THR A 74 7.57 6.21 6.78
N VAL A 75 6.99 7.16 6.08
CA VAL A 75 5.78 6.95 5.27
C VAL A 75 6.14 7.08 3.80
N GLY A 76 5.98 5.99 3.05
CA GLY A 76 6.33 5.94 1.64
C GLY A 76 5.39 6.78 0.78
N GLY A 77 5.94 7.62 -0.09
CA GLY A 77 5.20 8.32 -1.14
C GLY A 77 4.78 7.37 -2.26
N GLY A 78 3.68 7.68 -2.95
CA GLY A 78 3.25 6.97 -4.15
C GLY A 78 4.18 7.23 -5.34
N GLY A 79 4.29 6.27 -6.24
CA GLY A 79 5.03 6.38 -7.50
C GLY A 79 4.29 7.25 -8.52
N ALA A 80 5.02 7.95 -9.36
CA ALA A 80 4.45 8.75 -10.42
C ALA A 80 3.80 7.87 -11.50
N GLY A 81 2.65 8.30 -12.00
CA GLY A 81 2.07 7.77 -13.24
C GLY A 81 2.94 8.10 -14.45
N ALA A 82 2.94 7.23 -15.44
CA ALA A 82 3.69 7.45 -16.67
C ALA A 82 2.99 8.51 -17.55
N THR A 83 3.78 9.44 -18.08
CA THR A 83 3.29 10.56 -18.92
C THR A 83 3.86 10.56 -20.34
N THR A 84 4.68 9.56 -20.68
CA THR A 84 5.31 9.46 -21.99
C THR A 84 5.05 8.10 -22.62
N THR A 85 4.93 8.08 -23.96
CA THR A 85 4.81 6.85 -24.74
C THR A 85 5.93 5.85 -24.37
N GLY A 86 5.56 4.62 -24.06
CA GLY A 86 6.50 3.59 -23.58
C GLY A 86 6.85 3.68 -22.10
N GLY A 87 6.38 4.71 -21.41
CA GLY A 87 6.64 4.88 -19.98
C GLY A 87 5.84 3.93 -19.10
N THR A 88 6.51 3.11 -18.29
CA THR A 88 5.90 2.37 -17.18
C THR A 88 5.66 3.29 -15.99
N GLY A 89 4.64 3.03 -15.20
CA GLY A 89 4.46 3.71 -13.93
C GLY A 89 5.65 3.49 -13.01
N ALA A 90 6.02 4.49 -12.22
CA ALA A 90 7.05 4.32 -11.21
C ALA A 90 6.54 3.50 -10.02
N SER A 91 7.40 2.70 -9.40
CA SER A 91 7.10 2.10 -8.09
C SER A 91 7.00 3.19 -7.02
N GLY A 92 6.23 2.94 -5.97
CA GLY A 92 6.19 3.79 -4.78
C GLY A 92 7.47 3.73 -3.95
N ASN A 93 7.36 4.15 -2.69
CA ASN A 93 8.42 4.06 -1.69
C ASN A 93 7.97 3.21 -0.50
N ASN A 94 8.93 2.58 0.17
CA ASN A 94 8.67 1.77 1.37
C ASN A 94 8.19 2.63 2.54
N SER A 95 7.36 2.04 3.39
CA SER A 95 7.07 2.57 4.72
C SER A 95 7.78 1.74 5.78
N VAL A 96 8.25 2.41 6.83
CA VAL A 96 9.02 1.77 7.91
C VAL A 96 8.46 2.20 9.25
N PHE A 97 8.31 1.24 10.15
CA PHE A 97 8.15 1.45 11.58
C PHE A 97 9.03 0.48 12.36
N SER A 98 10.04 1.01 13.06
CA SER A 98 11.02 0.19 13.80
C SER A 98 11.66 -0.87 12.89
N SER A 99 11.45 -2.15 13.15
CA SER A 99 11.92 -3.29 12.34
C SER A 99 10.94 -3.72 11.24
N ILE A 100 9.76 -3.11 11.17
CA ILE A 100 8.74 -3.43 10.18
C ILE A 100 8.93 -2.59 8.94
N THR A 101 9.16 -3.24 7.79
CA THR A 101 9.22 -2.58 6.48
C THR A 101 8.11 -3.13 5.60
N SER A 102 7.25 -2.26 5.09
CA SER A 102 6.32 -2.56 4.01
C SER A 102 6.93 -2.13 2.69
N ASP A 103 6.89 -3.03 1.69
CA ASP A 103 7.50 -2.81 0.40
C ASP A 103 6.62 -1.94 -0.50
N ALA A 104 7.25 -1.09 -1.28
CA ALA A 104 6.58 -0.24 -2.25
C ALA A 104 5.75 -1.03 -3.26
N GLY A 105 4.62 -0.51 -3.69
CA GLY A 105 3.83 -1.08 -4.78
C GLY A 105 4.51 -0.92 -6.13
N GLY A 106 4.36 -1.93 -7.02
CA GLY A 106 4.93 -1.96 -8.35
C GLY A 106 4.18 -1.10 -9.37
N GLY A 107 4.88 -0.43 -10.27
CA GLY A 107 4.29 0.38 -11.35
C GLY A 107 3.59 -0.48 -12.42
N GLY A 108 2.57 0.07 -13.08
CA GLY A 108 1.87 -0.54 -14.21
C GLY A 108 2.69 -0.50 -15.51
N GLY A 109 2.55 -1.52 -16.34
CA GLY A 109 3.20 -1.60 -17.65
C GLY A 109 2.63 -0.61 -18.68
N SER A 110 3.37 -0.32 -19.75
CA SER A 110 2.98 0.53 -20.89
C SER A 110 2.91 -0.24 -22.21
N SER A 111 2.04 0.16 -23.14
CA SER A 111 1.78 -0.58 -24.39
C SER A 111 2.86 -0.44 -25.48
N SER A 112 3.78 0.49 -25.41
CA SER A 112 4.78 0.69 -26.45
C SER A 112 6.21 0.51 -25.92
N PRO A 113 6.89 -0.61 -26.20
CA PRO A 113 6.54 -1.73 -27.08
C PRO A 113 5.64 -2.82 -26.45
N GLY A 114 5.10 -2.63 -25.27
CA GLY A 114 4.37 -3.58 -24.43
C GLY A 114 5.26 -4.07 -23.30
N SER A 115 4.83 -3.87 -22.06
CA SER A 115 5.62 -4.25 -20.90
C SER A 115 4.79 -4.91 -19.81
N ALA A 116 5.46 -5.80 -19.10
CA ALA A 116 4.98 -6.39 -17.85
C ALA A 116 4.79 -5.30 -16.79
N GLY A 117 3.90 -5.56 -15.84
CA GLY A 117 3.85 -4.84 -14.59
C GLY A 117 5.10 -5.06 -13.72
N VAL A 118 5.46 -4.07 -12.93
CA VAL A 118 6.62 -4.14 -12.03
C VAL A 118 6.26 -4.90 -10.76
N THR A 119 7.19 -5.68 -10.23
CA THR A 119 7.03 -6.36 -8.92
C THR A 119 7.03 -5.33 -7.77
N GLY A 120 6.37 -5.66 -6.67
CA GLY A 120 6.34 -4.77 -5.50
C GLY A 120 5.62 -5.39 -4.31
N GLY A 121 5.29 -4.61 -3.30
CA GLY A 121 4.41 -5.03 -2.20
C GLY A 121 3.17 -5.72 -2.74
N SER A 122 2.44 -5.04 -3.65
CA SER A 122 1.60 -5.69 -4.66
C SER A 122 2.12 -5.33 -6.05
N GLY A 123 1.98 -6.24 -7.01
CA GLY A 123 2.51 -6.06 -8.36
C GLY A 123 1.64 -5.16 -9.24
N GLY A 124 2.26 -4.40 -10.15
CA GLY A 124 1.53 -3.64 -11.17
C GLY A 124 0.91 -4.54 -12.24
N GLY A 125 -0.12 -4.07 -12.93
CA GLY A 125 -0.75 -4.76 -14.05
C GLY A 125 0.08 -4.71 -15.33
N GLY A 126 -0.05 -5.73 -16.18
CA GLY A 126 0.54 -5.74 -17.53
C GLY A 126 -0.22 -4.77 -18.47
N SER A 127 0.46 -4.21 -19.44
CA SER A 127 -0.15 -3.33 -20.44
C SER A 127 -0.92 -4.09 -21.50
N GLY A 128 -1.91 -3.45 -22.09
CA GLY A 128 -2.53 -3.91 -23.34
C GLY A 128 -1.62 -3.68 -24.53
N THR A 129 -1.62 -4.59 -25.50
CA THR A 129 -0.97 -4.38 -26.82
C THR A 129 -1.85 -4.98 -27.90
N GLY A 130 -1.92 -4.26 -29.04
CA GLY A 130 -2.58 -4.81 -30.24
C GLY A 130 -1.78 -5.86 -31.02
N ASN A 131 -0.66 -6.37 -30.49
CA ASN A 131 0.36 -7.11 -31.23
C ASN A 131 0.43 -8.59 -30.92
N ASN A 132 -0.63 -9.21 -30.40
CA ASN A 132 -0.63 -10.61 -30.00
C ASN A 132 0.40 -10.96 -28.90
N GLN A 133 0.73 -10.00 -28.04
CA GLN A 133 1.74 -10.15 -26.98
C GLN A 133 1.06 -10.22 -25.61
N ILE A 134 1.40 -11.23 -24.83
CA ILE A 134 0.96 -11.36 -23.44
C ILE A 134 1.90 -10.54 -22.56
N ASN A 135 1.34 -9.58 -21.81
CA ASN A 135 2.08 -8.80 -20.82
C ASN A 135 1.65 -9.20 -19.42
N VAL A 136 2.54 -9.89 -18.74
CA VAL A 136 2.27 -10.41 -17.39
C VAL A 136 2.20 -9.30 -16.35
N GLY A 137 1.36 -9.47 -15.33
CA GLY A 137 1.40 -8.63 -14.14
C GLY A 137 2.66 -8.87 -13.32
N GLY A 138 3.11 -7.86 -12.59
CA GLY A 138 4.18 -7.97 -11.61
C GLY A 138 3.78 -8.88 -10.44
N SER A 139 4.73 -9.56 -9.83
CA SER A 139 4.49 -10.34 -8.61
C SER A 139 4.31 -9.44 -7.39
N GLY A 140 3.51 -9.88 -6.42
CA GLY A 140 3.46 -9.29 -5.08
C GLY A 140 4.53 -9.88 -4.16
N THR A 141 4.92 -9.12 -3.13
CA THR A 141 5.77 -9.61 -2.03
C THR A 141 4.94 -10.54 -1.15
N THR A 142 5.50 -11.73 -0.85
CA THR A 142 4.88 -12.69 0.07
C THR A 142 4.51 -12.02 1.39
N ASN A 143 3.31 -12.28 1.88
CA ASN A 143 2.73 -11.75 3.13
C ASN A 143 2.53 -10.21 3.14
N GLN A 144 2.61 -9.53 1.99
CA GLN A 144 2.39 -8.09 1.90
C GLN A 144 1.38 -7.69 0.82
N GLY A 145 1.24 -8.50 -0.25
CA GLY A 145 0.26 -8.22 -1.31
C GLY A 145 0.28 -9.25 -2.42
N PHE A 146 -0.55 -9.04 -3.42
CA PHE A 146 -0.79 -9.97 -4.51
C PHE A 146 -0.27 -9.46 -5.86
N ALA A 147 -0.21 -10.38 -6.83
CA ALA A 147 0.22 -10.07 -8.19
C ALA A 147 -0.78 -9.17 -8.91
N GLY A 148 -0.27 -8.35 -9.81
CA GLY A 148 -1.07 -7.65 -10.82
C GLY A 148 -1.66 -8.60 -11.86
N GLY A 149 -2.68 -8.13 -12.58
CA GLY A 149 -3.33 -8.86 -13.64
C GLY A 149 -2.43 -8.96 -14.89
N THR A 150 -2.62 -10.05 -15.64
CA THR A 150 -2.01 -10.23 -16.95
C THR A 150 -2.95 -9.71 -18.03
N SER A 151 -2.43 -8.98 -19.02
CA SER A 151 -3.16 -8.65 -20.23
C SER A 151 -2.90 -9.74 -21.28
N ASP A 152 -3.97 -10.44 -21.71
CA ASP A 152 -3.89 -11.42 -22.80
C ASP A 152 -4.00 -10.70 -24.15
N GLY A 153 -2.86 -10.50 -24.80
CA GLY A 153 -2.75 -9.81 -26.09
C GLY A 153 -3.14 -10.66 -27.30
N THR A 154 -3.79 -11.82 -27.14
CA THR A 154 -4.09 -12.77 -28.23
C THR A 154 -5.06 -12.23 -29.28
N VAL A 155 -5.55 -11.03 -29.14
CA VAL A 155 -6.51 -10.45 -30.08
C VAL A 155 -5.96 -9.18 -30.73
N ILE A 156 -5.93 -9.23 -32.07
CA ILE A 156 -5.45 -8.17 -32.93
C ILE A 156 -6.40 -6.96 -32.88
N GLY A 157 -5.87 -5.78 -32.57
CA GLY A 157 -6.58 -4.52 -32.70
C GLY A 157 -6.24 -3.52 -31.59
N PHE A 158 -6.84 -3.63 -30.45
CA PHE A 158 -6.66 -2.69 -29.34
C PHE A 158 -6.68 -3.44 -28.01
N GLY A 159 -5.51 -3.70 -27.42
CA GLY A 159 -5.38 -4.29 -26.11
C GLY A 159 -5.88 -3.37 -25.01
N THR A 160 -6.26 -3.95 -23.88
CA THR A 160 -6.57 -3.17 -22.66
C THR A 160 -5.59 -3.54 -21.55
N GLY A 161 -5.17 -2.55 -20.77
CA GLY A 161 -4.32 -2.74 -19.61
C GLY A 161 -4.99 -3.57 -18.53
N ALA A 162 -4.26 -4.42 -17.86
CA ALA A 162 -4.71 -5.15 -16.69
C ALA A 162 -4.63 -4.31 -15.41
N GLY A 163 -5.40 -4.65 -14.39
CA GLY A 163 -5.36 -3.96 -13.11
C GLY A 163 -4.10 -4.31 -12.29
N GLY A 164 -3.69 -3.44 -11.40
CA GLY A 164 -2.67 -3.72 -10.40
C GLY A 164 -3.20 -4.63 -9.30
N GLY A 165 -2.32 -5.42 -8.67
CA GLY A 165 -2.65 -6.25 -7.52
C GLY A 165 -3.00 -5.41 -6.29
N GLY A 166 -3.88 -5.91 -5.45
CA GLY A 166 -4.20 -5.34 -4.15
C GLY A 166 -3.52 -6.08 -3.00
N ALA A 167 -3.58 -5.50 -1.83
CA ALA A 167 -3.09 -6.17 -0.62
C ALA A 167 -3.93 -7.41 -0.25
N GLY A 168 -5.23 -7.39 -0.53
CA GLY A 168 -6.18 -8.46 -0.19
C GLY A 168 -6.50 -9.42 -1.33
N GLY A 169 -6.13 -9.11 -2.58
CA GLY A 169 -6.39 -9.98 -3.72
C GLY A 169 -5.63 -9.62 -4.99
N ALA A 170 -5.36 -10.62 -5.80
CA ALA A 170 -4.74 -10.44 -7.10
C ALA A 170 -5.73 -9.78 -8.07
N ALA A 171 -5.19 -9.00 -9.00
CA ALA A 171 -6.00 -8.51 -10.10
C ALA A 171 -6.25 -9.65 -11.13
N PRO A 172 -7.48 -9.74 -11.71
CA PRO A 172 -7.79 -10.73 -12.71
C PRO A 172 -7.00 -10.55 -14.01
N THR A 173 -6.82 -11.67 -14.74
CA THR A 173 -6.34 -11.61 -16.13
C THR A 173 -7.40 -10.94 -17.01
N VAL A 174 -6.97 -10.11 -17.95
CA VAL A 174 -7.85 -9.38 -18.87
C VAL A 174 -7.80 -10.06 -20.24
N ILE A 175 -8.96 -10.45 -20.75
CA ILE A 175 -9.17 -11.05 -22.08
C ILE A 175 -10.14 -10.20 -22.93
N GLN A 176 -10.31 -8.93 -22.61
CA GLN A 176 -11.31 -8.04 -23.24
C GLN A 176 -10.65 -6.94 -24.07
N PHE A 177 -11.44 -6.41 -25.06
CA PHE A 177 -10.95 -5.44 -26.02
C PHE A 177 -11.24 -3.97 -25.67
N THR A 178 -12.21 -3.73 -24.82
CA THR A 178 -12.77 -2.39 -24.63
C THR A 178 -12.65 -1.91 -23.19
N THR A 179 -12.73 -2.81 -22.21
CA THR A 179 -12.74 -2.46 -20.79
C THR A 179 -11.41 -2.82 -20.12
N GLY A 180 -10.79 -1.86 -19.48
CA GLY A 180 -9.59 -2.07 -18.68
C GLY A 180 -9.83 -3.05 -17.52
N GLY A 181 -8.76 -3.74 -17.07
CA GLY A 181 -8.82 -4.73 -16.01
C GLY A 181 -9.16 -4.13 -14.64
N ASN A 182 -9.89 -4.88 -13.82
CA ASN A 182 -10.19 -4.50 -12.45
C ASN A 182 -8.92 -4.51 -11.60
N GLY A 183 -8.80 -3.56 -10.66
CA GLY A 183 -7.79 -3.61 -9.61
C GLY A 183 -8.08 -4.71 -8.59
N GLY A 184 -7.02 -5.25 -7.98
CA GLY A 184 -7.14 -6.18 -6.86
C GLY A 184 -7.73 -5.48 -5.62
N VAL A 185 -8.47 -6.22 -4.82
CA VAL A 185 -9.08 -5.68 -3.58
C VAL A 185 -8.04 -5.43 -2.50
N GLY A 186 -8.31 -4.47 -1.61
CA GLY A 186 -7.48 -4.19 -0.44
C GLY A 186 -7.81 -5.07 0.77
N VAL A 187 -7.28 -4.68 1.92
CA VAL A 187 -7.54 -5.29 3.23
C VAL A 187 -8.18 -4.24 4.14
N SER A 188 -9.13 -4.66 4.95
CA SER A 188 -9.76 -3.79 5.95
C SER A 188 -9.12 -3.98 7.32
N SER A 189 -8.96 -2.87 8.06
CA SER A 189 -8.54 -2.87 9.46
C SER A 189 -9.39 -1.93 10.29
N SER A 190 -9.64 -2.35 11.53
CA SER A 190 -10.37 -1.59 12.55
C SER A 190 -9.46 -0.89 13.56
N ILE A 191 -8.15 -0.81 13.30
CA ILE A 191 -7.15 -0.21 14.21
C ILE A 191 -7.51 1.21 14.65
N THR A 192 -8.23 1.97 13.81
CA THR A 192 -8.70 3.33 14.10
C THR A 192 -10.07 3.40 14.81
N GLY A 193 -10.62 2.25 15.20
CA GLY A 193 -11.94 2.14 15.86
C GLY A 193 -13.11 1.84 14.92
N SER A 194 -12.93 1.94 13.61
CA SER A 194 -13.89 1.54 12.58
C SER A 194 -13.19 0.82 11.44
N SER A 195 -13.89 -0.09 10.76
CA SER A 195 -13.35 -0.84 9.63
C SER A 195 -13.11 0.06 8.43
N VAL A 196 -11.86 0.15 7.95
CA VAL A 196 -11.45 0.96 6.79
C VAL A 196 -10.64 0.11 5.84
N GLY A 197 -11.12 -0.04 4.59
CA GLY A 197 -10.40 -0.71 3.50
C GLY A 197 -9.26 0.15 2.97
N ARG A 198 -8.08 -0.46 2.74
CA ARG A 198 -6.87 0.18 2.20
C ARG A 198 -6.08 -0.80 1.35
N GLY A 199 -5.20 -0.30 0.53
CA GLY A 199 -4.30 -1.12 -0.27
C GLY A 199 -4.99 -1.78 -1.47
N GLY A 200 -5.96 -1.12 -2.11
CA GLY A 200 -6.53 -1.58 -3.37
C GLY A 200 -5.61 -1.30 -4.55
N GLY A 201 -5.58 -2.20 -5.54
CA GLY A 201 -4.85 -2.00 -6.81
C GLY A 201 -5.54 -1.01 -7.72
N GLY A 202 -4.79 -0.35 -8.60
CA GLY A 202 -5.31 0.54 -9.65
C GLY A 202 -5.98 -0.23 -10.79
N GLY A 203 -6.99 0.35 -11.42
CA GLY A 203 -7.62 -0.20 -12.63
C GLY A 203 -6.76 -0.03 -13.87
N GLY A 204 -6.82 -0.94 -14.82
CA GLY A 204 -6.15 -0.85 -16.11
C GLY A 204 -6.83 0.14 -17.06
N GLY A 205 -6.07 0.70 -18.00
CA GLY A 205 -6.57 1.57 -19.06
C GLY A 205 -7.32 0.79 -20.15
N GLY A 206 -8.35 1.39 -20.71
CA GLY A 206 -9.19 0.77 -21.71
C GLY A 206 -9.46 1.67 -22.94
N ASN A 207 -10.17 1.13 -23.92
CA ASN A 207 -10.59 1.86 -25.12
C ASN A 207 -12.05 2.37 -25.05
N GLY A 208 -12.81 1.98 -24.09
CA GLY A 208 -14.23 2.37 -23.96
C GLY A 208 -14.76 2.27 -22.54
N GLY A 209 -14.18 1.42 -21.71
CA GLY A 209 -14.55 1.22 -20.32
C GLY A 209 -13.33 1.11 -19.42
N VAL A 210 -13.55 1.26 -18.12
CA VAL A 210 -12.52 1.15 -17.08
C VAL A 210 -12.87 0.04 -16.13
N GLY A 211 -11.85 -0.61 -15.54
CA GLY A 211 -12.02 -1.60 -14.50
C GLY A 211 -12.49 -0.98 -13.19
N THR A 212 -13.19 -1.75 -12.38
CA THR A 212 -13.59 -1.36 -11.03
C THR A 212 -12.40 -1.36 -10.08
N VAL A 213 -12.43 -0.43 -9.12
CA VAL A 213 -11.40 -0.30 -8.08
C VAL A 213 -12.07 -0.16 -6.72
N THR A 214 -11.35 -0.57 -5.66
CA THR A 214 -11.80 -0.46 -4.26
C THR A 214 -10.64 0.02 -3.40
N ASP A 215 -10.90 0.28 -2.14
CA ASP A 215 -9.91 0.43 -1.07
C ASP A 215 -8.77 1.42 -1.38
N GLY A 216 -9.11 2.50 -2.07
CA GLY A 216 -8.20 3.58 -2.42
C GLY A 216 -7.51 3.44 -3.78
N GLY A 217 -7.78 2.41 -4.56
CA GLY A 217 -7.28 2.29 -5.93
C GLY A 217 -7.80 3.41 -6.84
N GLY A 218 -6.97 3.91 -7.76
CA GLY A 218 -7.32 4.87 -8.82
C GLY A 218 -7.91 4.15 -10.03
N ALA A 219 -9.01 4.66 -10.59
CA ALA A 219 -9.61 4.11 -11.80
C ALA A 219 -8.70 4.34 -13.02
N GLY A 220 -8.63 3.35 -13.91
CA GLY A 220 -8.03 3.53 -15.21
C GLY A 220 -8.80 4.55 -16.05
N SER A 221 -8.29 4.93 -17.20
CA SER A 221 -8.97 5.84 -18.09
C SER A 221 -9.44 5.16 -19.37
N PRO A 222 -10.59 5.57 -19.94
CA PRO A 222 -10.98 5.22 -21.29
C PRO A 222 -10.36 6.23 -22.26
N ASN A 223 -9.95 5.77 -23.45
CA ASN A 223 -9.47 6.61 -24.54
C ASN A 223 -8.38 7.64 -24.12
N SER A 224 -8.68 8.95 -24.25
CA SER A 224 -7.73 10.05 -24.03
C SER A 224 -7.93 10.83 -22.73
N THR A 225 -8.71 10.32 -21.79
CA THR A 225 -8.84 10.95 -20.46
C THR A 225 -7.71 10.51 -19.55
N ILE A 226 -7.23 11.41 -18.67
CA ILE A 226 -6.19 11.06 -17.69
C ILE A 226 -6.74 10.08 -16.65
N ALA A 227 -5.96 9.07 -16.30
CA ALA A 227 -6.34 8.11 -15.28
C ALA A 227 -6.33 8.72 -13.86
N SER A 228 -7.13 8.16 -12.98
CA SER A 228 -7.23 8.65 -11.60
C SER A 228 -6.02 8.26 -10.77
N ASN A 229 -5.62 9.15 -9.88
CA ASN A 229 -4.62 8.84 -8.86
C ASN A 229 -5.19 7.85 -7.83
N GLY A 230 -4.35 7.05 -7.24
CA GLY A 230 -4.63 6.35 -6.00
C GLY A 230 -4.88 7.32 -4.86
N THR A 231 -5.76 6.96 -3.94
CA THR A 231 -6.10 7.80 -2.78
C THR A 231 -4.92 7.91 -1.82
N ALA A 232 -4.57 9.12 -1.42
CA ALA A 232 -3.51 9.37 -0.45
C ALA A 232 -3.80 8.68 0.90
N ASN A 233 -2.75 8.23 1.59
CA ASN A 233 -2.81 7.57 2.90
C ASN A 233 -3.59 6.23 2.92
N THR A 234 -3.70 5.61 1.74
CA THR A 234 -4.30 4.27 1.62
C THR A 234 -3.35 3.23 1.02
N GLY A 235 -2.24 3.66 0.41
CA GLY A 235 -1.40 2.78 -0.37
C GLY A 235 -2.11 2.20 -1.59
N GLY A 236 -3.12 2.89 -2.14
CA GLY A 236 -3.87 2.45 -3.33
C GLY A 236 -3.14 2.76 -4.63
N GLY A 237 -3.10 1.81 -5.58
CA GLY A 237 -2.43 1.92 -6.88
C GLY A 237 -3.03 2.99 -7.78
N GLY A 238 -2.23 3.64 -8.64
CA GLY A 238 -2.71 4.59 -9.66
C GLY A 238 -3.35 3.88 -10.85
N GLY A 239 -4.33 4.50 -11.49
CA GLY A 239 -4.99 3.97 -12.69
C GLY A 239 -4.10 3.97 -13.93
N GLY A 240 -4.25 2.99 -14.81
CA GLY A 240 -3.57 2.93 -16.12
C GLY A 240 -4.20 3.87 -17.14
N GLY A 241 -3.38 4.50 -17.98
CA GLY A 241 -3.80 5.37 -19.05
C GLY A 241 -4.54 4.61 -20.16
N GLY A 242 -5.55 5.25 -20.76
CA GLY A 242 -6.27 4.73 -21.93
C GLY A 242 -5.42 4.82 -23.20
N GLN A 243 -6.08 4.86 -24.37
CA GLN A 243 -5.42 4.71 -25.68
C GLN A 243 -4.27 5.71 -25.93
N VAL A 244 -4.37 6.95 -25.48
CA VAL A 244 -3.36 8.03 -25.68
C VAL A 244 -3.22 8.90 -24.43
N SER A 245 -3.35 8.30 -23.23
CA SER A 245 -3.41 9.09 -22.00
C SER A 245 -2.43 8.62 -20.92
N ASP A 246 -2.17 9.52 -20.01
CA ASP A 246 -1.28 9.32 -18.88
C ASP A 246 -1.88 8.39 -17.84
N GLY A 247 -0.98 7.68 -17.16
CA GLY A 247 -1.31 6.95 -15.95
C GLY A 247 -1.46 7.86 -14.73
N GLY A 248 -2.30 7.46 -13.79
CA GLY A 248 -2.46 8.12 -12.51
C GLY A 248 -1.31 7.83 -11.55
N ASN A 249 -1.01 8.74 -10.64
CA ASN A 249 -0.03 8.51 -9.58
C ASN A 249 -0.56 7.49 -8.57
N GLY A 250 0.32 6.72 -7.95
CA GLY A 250 0.00 5.91 -6.77
C GLY A 250 -0.31 6.78 -5.55
N GLY A 251 -1.15 6.28 -4.66
CA GLY A 251 -1.41 6.91 -3.36
C GLY A 251 -0.25 6.71 -2.39
N SER A 252 -0.03 7.68 -1.49
CA SER A 252 0.93 7.49 -0.39
C SER A 252 0.49 6.39 0.57
N GLY A 253 1.44 5.79 1.27
CA GLY A 253 1.22 4.91 2.39
C GLY A 253 0.73 5.63 3.65
N VAL A 254 0.62 4.88 4.73
CA VAL A 254 0.26 5.36 6.07
C VAL A 254 0.87 4.44 7.12
N VAL A 255 1.25 4.98 8.26
CA VAL A 255 1.60 4.21 9.46
C VAL A 255 0.59 4.55 10.56
N ILE A 256 -0.01 3.53 11.17
CA ILE A 256 -0.96 3.70 12.28
C ILE A 256 -0.45 2.88 13.45
N LEU A 257 -0.32 3.52 14.61
CA LEU A 257 0.22 2.92 15.83
C LEU A 257 -0.81 3.04 16.96
N LYS A 258 -1.16 1.89 17.56
CA LYS A 258 -2.05 1.81 18.71
C LYS A 258 -1.27 1.32 19.93
N TYR A 259 -1.31 2.05 21.01
CA TYR A 259 -0.53 1.79 22.22
C TYR A 259 -1.29 2.21 23.49
N PRO A 260 -0.94 1.67 24.70
CA PRO A 260 -1.60 2.03 25.94
C PRO A 260 -1.55 3.54 26.21
N ASP A 261 -2.64 4.13 26.67
CA ASP A 261 -2.79 5.59 26.82
C ASP A 261 -1.93 6.19 27.95
N LEU A 262 -1.41 5.35 28.82
CA LEU A 262 -0.44 5.74 29.86
C LEU A 262 0.90 6.23 29.26
N PHE A 263 1.23 5.84 28.02
CA PHE A 263 2.42 6.31 27.31
C PHE A 263 2.10 7.53 26.43
N THR A 264 3.09 8.40 26.25
CA THR A 264 2.98 9.54 25.34
C THR A 264 4.02 9.44 24.25
N ALA A 265 3.56 9.40 22.98
CA ALA A 265 4.44 9.38 21.84
C ALA A 265 4.97 10.79 21.54
N THR A 266 6.27 10.86 21.27
CA THR A 266 6.95 12.07 20.77
C THR A 266 7.50 11.78 19.40
N PHE A 267 7.10 12.58 18.41
CA PHE A 267 7.50 12.47 17.02
C PHE A 267 8.54 13.53 16.67
N SER A 268 9.48 13.21 15.77
CA SER A 268 10.43 14.19 15.23
C SER A 268 9.72 15.29 14.42
N GLY A 269 10.40 16.41 14.19
CA GLY A 269 9.78 17.62 13.61
C GLY A 269 9.29 17.50 12.16
N GLY A 270 9.69 16.44 11.41
CA GLY A 270 9.25 16.20 10.04
C GLY A 270 7.94 15.42 9.90
N VAL A 271 7.40 14.90 11.02
CA VAL A 271 6.25 14.01 11.02
C VAL A 271 4.92 14.76 11.00
N THR A 272 4.04 14.39 10.08
CA THR A 272 2.63 14.82 10.09
C THR A 272 1.77 13.69 10.64
N GLN A 273 1.09 13.95 11.76
CA GLN A 273 0.28 12.93 12.43
C GLN A 273 -0.94 13.53 13.14
N SER A 274 -1.90 12.66 13.48
CA SER A 274 -2.99 12.94 14.42
C SER A 274 -3.09 11.80 15.43
N THR A 275 -3.40 12.12 16.69
CA THR A 275 -3.59 11.11 17.75
C THR A 275 -4.98 11.25 18.37
N SER A 276 -5.68 10.13 18.47
CA SER A 276 -6.94 10.02 19.23
C SER A 276 -6.72 9.15 20.47
N THR A 277 -7.53 9.36 21.52
CA THR A 277 -7.48 8.58 22.77
C THR A 277 -8.86 8.01 23.06
N GLY A 278 -8.92 6.74 23.43
CA GLY A 278 -10.15 6.07 23.81
C GLY A 278 -9.92 4.61 24.20
N GLY A 279 -10.77 4.10 25.09
CA GLY A 279 -10.74 2.67 25.48
C GLY A 279 -9.44 2.20 26.13
N GLY A 280 -8.69 3.08 26.80
CA GLY A 280 -7.38 2.75 27.41
C GLY A 280 -6.21 2.75 26.43
N PHE A 281 -6.41 3.27 25.21
CA PHE A 281 -5.38 3.33 24.15
C PHE A 281 -5.32 4.71 23.50
N LYS A 282 -4.14 5.04 22.98
CA LYS A 282 -3.94 6.09 21.99
C LYS A 282 -3.71 5.46 20.61
N VAL A 283 -4.27 6.10 19.58
CA VAL A 283 -4.07 5.71 18.18
C VAL A 283 -3.49 6.90 17.42
N SER A 284 -2.25 6.78 16.99
CA SER A 284 -1.58 7.78 16.18
C SER A 284 -1.62 7.36 14.70
N THR A 285 -2.19 8.21 13.85
CA THR A 285 -2.21 8.05 12.39
C THR A 285 -1.17 8.99 11.79
N ILE A 286 -0.13 8.43 11.18
CA ILE A 286 1.00 9.14 10.60
C ILE A 286 0.84 9.14 9.08
N THR A 287 0.70 10.33 8.48
CA THR A 287 0.45 10.54 7.05
C THR A 287 1.65 11.06 6.28
N ALA A 288 2.69 11.56 6.97
CA ALA A 288 3.97 11.91 6.38
C ALA A 288 5.10 11.75 7.40
N ALA A 289 6.18 11.12 6.99
CA ALA A 289 7.45 11.01 7.72
C ALA A 289 8.56 10.69 6.72
N GLY A 290 9.70 11.38 6.81
CA GLY A 290 10.87 11.16 5.98
C GLY A 290 11.77 10.03 6.52
N VAL A 291 12.81 9.68 5.78
CA VAL A 291 13.70 8.55 6.13
C VAL A 291 14.54 8.76 7.41
N SER A 292 14.65 10.00 7.88
CA SER A 292 15.36 10.34 9.12
C SER A 292 14.41 10.58 10.30
N ASP A 293 13.11 10.46 10.09
CA ASP A 293 12.13 10.70 11.14
C ASP A 293 12.01 9.53 12.12
N THR A 294 11.61 9.86 13.33
CA THR A 294 11.54 8.90 14.45
C THR A 294 10.32 9.16 15.34
N VAL A 295 9.99 8.14 16.12
CA VAL A 295 9.03 8.21 17.22
C VAL A 295 9.64 7.57 18.48
N SER A 296 9.34 8.12 19.66
CA SER A 296 9.68 7.55 20.96
C SER A 296 8.49 7.68 21.92
N TRP A 297 8.54 6.97 23.03
CA TRP A 297 7.48 6.99 24.05
C TRP A 297 8.08 7.22 25.44
N ALA A 298 7.39 8.07 26.25
CA ALA A 298 7.66 8.26 27.66
C ALA A 298 6.42 7.94 28.50
#